data_1d80551db2ac6eb7244b651b8c35357b
#
_entry.id   1d80551db2ac6eb7244b651b8c35357b
#
_cell.length_a   1.000
_cell.length_b   1.000
_cell.length_c   1.000
_cell.angle_alpha   90.00
_cell.angle_beta   90.00
_cell.angle_gamma   90.00
#
_symmetry.space_group_name_H-M   'P 1'
#
loop_
_entity.id
_entity.type
_entity.pdbx_description
1 polymer ?
#
loop_
_entity_poly.entity_id
_entity_poly.type
_entity_poly.pdbx_seq_one_letter_code
_entity_poly.pdbx_strand_id
1 'polypeptide(L)'
;MNRALSGKTAIVTGASSGIGAATVRALRAEGALVAGGARRVGEIEADFALELDVTDAASCAAFVDAAVGALGRLDILVNNAGLSLGREPFAESTEEDERTVLETNVNGLVRMTRLCLSNLRDAHGHIVNLGSIAGIWPYEKGAVYCLSKAAVHAFSRALREDLLGEPIRVTTIAPGLVETDFSKVRFRGDEAKARAVYETVGLGGPIHAEDVADCIAFAVTRAPHVNVDEIVVMALAQSSGTRIVRE
;
A
#
# COMPACT_ATOMS: atom_id res chain seq x y z
N MET A 1 5.17 14.84 25.01
CA MET A 1 5.30 13.38 24.88
C MET A 1 6.21 13.09 23.69
N ASN A 2 7.16 12.15 23.84
CA ASN A 2 8.02 11.79 22.73
C ASN A 2 7.20 10.97 21.74
N ARG A 3 7.09 11.39 20.48
CA ARG A 3 6.33 10.67 19.44
C ARG A 3 7.13 9.42 19.05
N ALA A 4 6.43 8.31 18.77
CA ALA A 4 7.07 7.00 18.56
C ALA A 4 8.04 6.94 17.38
N LEU A 5 7.85 7.79 16.36
CA LEU A 5 8.69 7.87 15.17
C LEU A 5 9.53 9.15 15.11
N SER A 6 9.74 9.85 16.24
CA SER A 6 10.63 11.03 16.28
C SER A 6 12.03 10.69 15.77
N GLY A 7 12.53 11.44 14.78
CA GLY A 7 13.83 11.22 14.14
C GLY A 7 13.86 10.04 13.15
N LYS A 8 12.71 9.44 12.85
CA LYS A 8 12.56 8.44 11.79
C LYS A 8 12.10 9.08 10.50
N THR A 9 12.41 8.42 9.40
CA THR A 9 12.07 8.88 8.06
C THR A 9 11.32 7.81 7.30
N ALA A 10 10.40 8.21 6.41
CA ALA A 10 9.59 7.28 5.65
C ALA A 10 9.44 7.70 4.18
N ILE A 11 9.38 6.71 3.31
CA ILE A 11 8.89 6.84 1.93
C ILE A 11 7.51 6.18 1.86
N VAL A 12 6.54 6.88 1.25
CA VAL A 12 5.20 6.34 0.95
C VAL A 12 4.91 6.48 -0.53
N THR A 13 4.69 5.36 -1.22
CA THR A 13 4.30 5.37 -2.64
C THR A 13 2.77 5.46 -2.78
N GLY A 14 2.28 6.11 -3.84
CA GLY A 14 0.85 6.36 -4.02
C GLY A 14 0.28 7.33 -2.98
N ALA A 15 1.06 8.32 -2.56
CA ALA A 15 0.78 9.22 -1.44
C ALA A 15 -0.27 10.29 -1.73
N SER A 16 -0.79 10.41 -2.97
CA SER A 16 -1.70 11.49 -3.37
C SER A 16 -3.16 11.28 -2.95
N SER A 17 -3.56 10.09 -2.56
CA SER A 17 -4.96 9.80 -2.19
C SER A 17 -5.11 8.55 -1.32
N GLY A 18 -6.32 8.34 -0.78
CA GLY A 18 -6.73 7.13 -0.08
C GLY A 18 -5.77 6.72 1.03
N ILE A 19 -5.44 5.43 1.07
CA ILE A 19 -4.60 4.83 2.13
C ILE A 19 -3.21 5.49 2.17
N GLY A 20 -2.61 5.81 1.01
CA GLY A 20 -1.29 6.45 0.95
C GLY A 20 -1.29 7.84 1.62
N ALA A 21 -2.26 8.68 1.31
CA ALA A 21 -2.40 10.00 1.93
C ALA A 21 -2.70 9.89 3.44
N ALA A 22 -3.58 8.99 3.85
CA ALA A 22 -3.85 8.71 5.27
C ALA A 22 -2.58 8.21 5.99
N THR A 23 -1.80 7.34 5.36
CA THR A 23 -0.52 6.84 5.90
C THR A 23 0.48 7.97 6.11
N VAL A 24 0.61 8.89 5.13
CA VAL A 24 1.46 10.08 5.29
C VAL A 24 1.07 10.86 6.54
N ARG A 25 -0.23 11.14 6.72
CA ARG A 25 -0.73 11.87 7.90
C ARG A 25 -0.44 11.10 9.19
N ALA A 26 -0.69 9.80 9.25
CA ALA A 26 -0.48 8.98 10.43
C ALA A 26 1.00 8.92 10.84
N LEU A 27 1.92 8.69 9.89
CA LEU A 27 3.35 8.64 10.19
C LEU A 27 3.90 10.00 10.64
N ARG A 28 3.44 11.10 10.05
CA ARG A 28 3.80 12.47 10.48
C ARG A 28 3.25 12.78 11.87
N ALA A 29 2.05 12.33 12.18
CA ALA A 29 1.48 12.46 13.53
C ALA A 29 2.31 11.74 14.59
N GLU A 30 2.91 10.60 14.24
CA GLU A 30 3.87 9.87 15.08
C GLU A 30 5.29 10.48 15.09
N GLY A 31 5.54 11.52 14.30
CA GLY A 31 6.78 12.30 14.32
C GLY A 31 7.81 11.92 13.26
N ALA A 32 7.46 11.10 12.30
CA ALA A 32 8.34 10.82 11.16
C ALA A 32 8.38 11.99 10.16
N LEU A 33 9.54 12.18 9.49
CA LEU A 33 9.61 12.94 8.26
C LEU A 33 9.24 12.03 7.08
N VAL A 34 8.36 12.49 6.19
CA VAL A 34 7.81 11.65 5.14
C VAL A 34 8.05 12.25 3.76
N ALA A 35 8.64 11.45 2.86
CA ALA A 35 8.65 11.69 1.42
C ALA A 35 7.51 10.91 0.78
N GLY A 36 6.58 11.61 0.18
CA GLY A 36 5.46 11.04 -0.56
C GLY A 36 5.72 11.04 -2.05
N GLY A 37 5.50 9.90 -2.72
CA GLY A 37 5.64 9.77 -4.16
C GLY A 37 4.32 9.41 -4.85
N ALA A 38 3.95 10.14 -5.90
CA ALA A 38 2.83 9.84 -6.78
C ALA A 38 2.94 10.62 -8.09
N ARG A 39 2.16 10.22 -9.10
CA ARG A 39 2.05 10.98 -10.37
C ARG A 39 1.41 12.36 -10.19
N ARG A 40 0.48 12.50 -9.24
CA ARG A 40 -0.21 13.76 -8.91
C ARG A 40 0.46 14.42 -7.71
N VAL A 41 1.60 15.07 -7.95
CA VAL A 41 2.42 15.66 -6.88
C VAL A 41 1.68 16.73 -6.08
N GLY A 42 0.87 17.56 -6.73
CA GLY A 42 0.11 18.64 -6.09
C GLY A 42 -0.94 18.19 -5.08
N GLU A 43 -1.25 16.90 -5.00
CA GLU A 43 -2.20 16.31 -4.04
C GLU A 43 -1.48 15.64 -2.85
N ILE A 44 -0.16 15.71 -2.76
CA ILE A 44 0.63 15.05 -1.71
C ILE A 44 0.85 15.99 -0.52
N GLU A 45 0.38 15.63 0.66
CA GLU A 45 0.53 16.39 1.91
C GLU A 45 1.70 15.88 2.79
N ALA A 46 2.82 15.51 2.17
CA ALA A 46 4.03 15.05 2.84
C ALA A 46 5.02 16.20 3.12
N ASP A 47 6.08 15.94 3.89
CA ASP A 47 7.16 16.91 4.11
C ASP A 47 7.94 17.16 2.81
N PHE A 48 8.07 16.11 1.99
CA PHE A 48 8.62 16.16 0.64
C PHE A 48 7.65 15.48 -0.33
N ALA A 49 7.08 16.26 -1.24
CA ALA A 49 6.20 15.77 -2.31
C ALA A 49 7.00 15.65 -3.60
N LEU A 50 7.11 14.46 -4.16
CA LEU A 50 7.94 14.15 -5.33
C LEU A 50 7.15 13.32 -6.37
N GLU A 51 7.50 13.53 -7.64
CA GLU A 51 6.90 12.75 -8.72
C GLU A 51 7.40 11.29 -8.68
N LEU A 52 6.46 10.36 -8.85
CA LEU A 52 6.75 8.93 -8.91
C LEU A 52 5.73 8.21 -9.79
N ASP A 53 6.21 7.57 -10.83
CA ASP A 53 5.52 6.48 -11.51
C ASP A 53 6.23 5.16 -11.21
N VAL A 54 5.60 4.30 -10.42
CA VAL A 54 6.20 3.01 -10.02
C VAL A 54 6.37 2.03 -11.18
N THR A 55 5.71 2.29 -12.33
CA THR A 55 5.84 1.47 -13.55
C THR A 55 7.08 1.85 -14.37
N ASP A 56 7.66 3.03 -14.13
CA ASP A 56 8.88 3.51 -14.80
C ASP A 56 10.11 3.34 -13.90
N ALA A 57 11.10 2.59 -14.38
CA ALA A 57 12.32 2.33 -13.63
C ALA A 57 13.17 3.60 -13.40
N ALA A 58 13.21 4.51 -14.38
CA ALA A 58 13.96 5.76 -14.27
C ALA A 58 13.29 6.71 -13.27
N SER A 59 11.95 6.81 -13.31
CA SER A 59 11.17 7.56 -12.33
C SER A 59 11.39 7.03 -10.91
N CYS A 60 11.36 5.70 -10.71
CA CYS A 60 11.62 5.09 -9.40
C CYS A 60 13.01 5.42 -8.87
N ALA A 61 14.05 5.30 -9.70
CA ALA A 61 15.42 5.60 -9.29
C ALA A 61 15.59 7.08 -8.92
N ALA A 62 15.15 7.99 -9.78
CA ALA A 62 15.20 9.43 -9.52
C ALA A 62 14.43 9.83 -8.25
N PHE A 63 13.25 9.23 -8.03
CA PHE A 63 12.46 9.45 -6.82
C PHE A 63 13.21 8.99 -5.57
N VAL A 64 13.76 7.77 -5.56
CA VAL A 64 14.47 7.25 -4.38
C VAL A 64 15.69 8.11 -4.06
N ASP A 65 16.50 8.48 -5.06
CA ASP A 65 17.67 9.33 -4.87
C ASP A 65 17.29 10.70 -4.29
N ALA A 66 16.25 11.33 -4.84
CA ALA A 66 15.78 12.62 -4.33
C ALA A 66 15.18 12.51 -2.92
N ALA A 67 14.38 11.49 -2.66
CA ALA A 67 13.75 11.28 -1.36
C ALA A 67 14.78 10.98 -0.27
N VAL A 68 15.73 10.08 -0.53
CA VAL A 68 16.81 9.75 0.41
C VAL A 68 17.70 10.95 0.63
N GLY A 69 18.03 11.73 -0.44
CA GLY A 69 18.79 12.96 -0.33
C GLY A 69 18.10 14.01 0.56
N ALA A 70 16.79 14.16 0.45
CA ALA A 70 16.00 15.09 1.27
C ALA A 70 15.84 14.62 2.72
N LEU A 71 15.65 13.32 2.94
CA LEU A 71 15.44 12.72 4.25
C LEU A 71 16.76 12.50 5.03
N GLY A 72 17.88 12.35 4.34
CA GLY A 72 19.19 12.02 4.91
C GLY A 72 19.40 10.55 5.31
N ARG A 73 18.30 9.80 5.48
CA ARG A 73 18.27 8.34 5.76
C ARG A 73 16.91 7.78 5.37
N LEU A 74 16.73 6.46 5.40
CA LEU A 74 15.44 5.82 5.17
C LEU A 74 15.19 4.72 6.20
N ASP A 75 14.23 4.95 7.11
CA ASP A 75 13.84 3.96 8.13
C ASP A 75 12.62 3.14 7.72
N ILE A 76 11.68 3.70 6.94
CA ILE A 76 10.42 3.04 6.63
C ILE A 76 10.11 3.20 5.12
N LEU A 77 9.82 2.08 4.46
CA LEU A 77 9.25 2.07 3.11
C LEU A 77 7.83 1.54 3.17
N VAL A 78 6.85 2.34 2.71
CA VAL A 78 5.47 1.90 2.52
C VAL A 78 5.18 1.77 1.03
N ASN A 79 5.16 0.54 0.52
CA ASN A 79 4.75 0.20 -0.83
C ASN A 79 3.22 0.15 -0.89
N ASN A 80 2.59 1.32 -1.07
CA ASN A 80 1.15 1.47 -1.13
C ASN A 80 0.62 1.66 -2.55
N ALA A 81 1.41 2.19 -3.49
CA ALA A 81 0.98 2.39 -4.87
C ALA A 81 0.35 1.11 -5.45
N GLY A 82 -0.87 1.23 -5.95
CA GLY A 82 -1.59 0.09 -6.49
C GLY A 82 -2.94 0.48 -7.07
N LEU A 83 -3.44 -0.34 -7.96
CA LEU A 83 -4.74 -0.15 -8.62
C LEU A 83 -5.39 -1.49 -8.98
N SER A 84 -6.64 -1.41 -9.38
CA SER A 84 -7.36 -2.46 -10.10
C SER A 84 -8.08 -1.84 -11.28
N LEU A 85 -8.21 -2.57 -12.36
CA LEU A 85 -8.98 -2.17 -13.55
C LEU A 85 -10.02 -3.22 -13.85
N GLY A 86 -11.24 -2.76 -14.13
CA GLY A 86 -12.37 -3.59 -14.50
C GLY A 86 -12.93 -4.48 -13.37
N ARG A 87 -14.06 -5.07 -13.65
CA ARG A 87 -14.72 -6.13 -12.88
C ARG A 87 -15.58 -7.00 -13.80
N GLU A 88 -15.02 -7.37 -14.92
CA GLU A 88 -15.57 -8.28 -15.93
C GLU A 88 -15.02 -9.71 -15.73
N PRO A 89 -15.65 -10.73 -16.29
CA PRO A 89 -15.07 -12.07 -16.40
C PRO A 89 -13.70 -12.03 -17.07
N PHE A 90 -12.78 -12.91 -16.69
CA PHE A 90 -11.41 -12.93 -17.22
C PHE A 90 -11.37 -12.99 -18.77
N ALA A 91 -12.30 -13.71 -19.40
CA ALA A 91 -12.39 -13.79 -20.86
C ALA A 91 -12.68 -12.44 -21.55
N GLU A 92 -13.11 -11.44 -20.80
CA GLU A 92 -13.44 -10.09 -21.29
C GLU A 92 -12.40 -9.04 -20.86
N SER A 93 -11.40 -9.44 -20.04
CA SER A 93 -10.30 -8.57 -19.67
C SER A 93 -9.34 -8.35 -20.84
N THR A 94 -8.58 -7.26 -20.79
CA THR A 94 -7.59 -6.94 -21.83
C THR A 94 -6.16 -7.14 -21.33
N GLU A 95 -5.25 -7.57 -22.20
CA GLU A 95 -3.82 -7.65 -21.87
C GLU A 95 -3.24 -6.31 -21.37
N GLU A 96 -3.77 -5.20 -21.86
CA GLU A 96 -3.33 -3.86 -21.43
C GLU A 96 -3.68 -3.60 -19.98
N ASP A 97 -4.90 -3.92 -19.54
CA ASP A 97 -5.34 -3.79 -18.15
C ASP A 97 -4.56 -4.75 -17.26
N GLU A 98 -4.40 -5.99 -17.68
CA GLU A 98 -3.64 -7.01 -16.96
C GLU A 98 -2.20 -6.56 -16.72
N ARG A 99 -1.52 -6.11 -17.78
CA ARG A 99 -0.17 -5.56 -17.70
C ARG A 99 -0.11 -4.35 -16.77
N THR A 100 -1.05 -3.42 -16.88
CA THR A 100 -1.09 -2.22 -16.03
C THR A 100 -1.22 -2.57 -14.56
N VAL A 101 -2.09 -3.53 -14.23
CA VAL A 101 -2.28 -4.01 -12.84
C VAL A 101 -1.01 -4.69 -12.32
N LEU A 102 -0.39 -5.56 -13.12
CA LEU A 102 0.82 -6.30 -12.70
C LEU A 102 2.03 -5.37 -12.59
N GLU A 103 2.24 -4.48 -13.56
CA GLU A 103 3.34 -3.51 -13.53
C GLU A 103 3.25 -2.60 -12.31
N THR A 104 2.03 -2.13 -11.98
CA THR A 104 1.86 -1.24 -10.82
C THR A 104 1.97 -2.00 -9.51
N ASN A 105 1.17 -3.07 -9.32
CA ASN A 105 0.98 -3.70 -8.02
C ASN A 105 2.12 -4.65 -7.63
N VAL A 106 2.81 -5.22 -8.63
CA VAL A 106 3.85 -6.23 -8.41
C VAL A 106 5.23 -5.68 -8.78
N ASN A 107 5.46 -5.38 -10.06
CA ASN A 107 6.78 -4.97 -10.54
C ASN A 107 7.22 -3.65 -9.91
N GLY A 108 6.31 -2.68 -9.76
CA GLY A 108 6.56 -1.42 -9.08
C GLY A 108 6.96 -1.60 -7.62
N LEU A 109 6.23 -2.43 -6.89
CA LEU A 109 6.54 -2.75 -5.49
C LEU A 109 7.91 -3.42 -5.35
N VAL A 110 8.20 -4.43 -6.18
CA VAL A 110 9.50 -5.13 -6.17
C VAL A 110 10.65 -4.16 -6.53
N ARG A 111 10.44 -3.29 -7.51
CA ARG A 111 11.40 -2.27 -7.93
C ARG A 111 11.71 -1.28 -6.81
N MET A 112 10.68 -0.69 -6.19
CA MET A 112 10.83 0.22 -5.07
C MET A 112 11.54 -0.43 -3.88
N THR A 113 11.16 -1.65 -3.55
CA THR A 113 11.82 -2.43 -2.49
C THR A 113 13.31 -2.60 -2.77
N ARG A 114 13.67 -3.01 -3.99
CA ARG A 114 15.08 -3.21 -4.39
C ARG A 114 15.89 -1.94 -4.30
N LEU A 115 15.36 -0.82 -4.78
CA LEU A 115 16.04 0.48 -4.75
C LEU A 115 16.26 1.00 -3.32
N CYS A 116 15.31 0.75 -2.41
CA CYS A 116 15.39 1.21 -1.03
C CYS A 116 16.16 0.26 -0.10
N LEU A 117 16.45 -0.98 -0.51
CA LEU A 117 16.92 -2.04 0.40
C LEU A 117 18.25 -1.71 1.11
N SER A 118 19.21 -1.10 0.40
CA SER A 118 20.49 -0.70 1.00
C SER A 118 20.29 0.33 2.12
N ASN A 119 19.52 1.37 1.86
CA ASN A 119 19.24 2.42 2.84
C ASN A 119 18.47 1.89 4.06
N LEU A 120 17.51 0.98 3.83
CA LEU A 120 16.77 0.32 4.91
C LEU A 120 17.67 -0.57 5.75
N ARG A 121 18.64 -1.27 5.14
CA ARG A 121 19.61 -2.09 5.83
C ARG A 121 20.46 -1.25 6.78
N ASP A 122 20.98 -0.13 6.33
CA ASP A 122 21.79 0.79 7.11
C ASP A 122 21.01 1.42 8.28
N ALA A 123 19.70 1.59 8.11
CA ALA A 123 18.80 2.19 9.09
C ALA A 123 18.18 1.18 10.08
N HIS A 124 18.38 -0.14 9.89
CA HIS A 124 17.61 -1.19 10.58
C HIS A 124 16.11 -0.99 10.36
N GLY A 125 15.72 -0.91 9.12
CA GLY A 125 14.45 -0.36 8.66
C GLY A 125 13.25 -1.31 8.68
N HIS A 126 12.17 -0.84 8.08
CA HIS A 126 10.91 -1.58 7.99
C HIS A 126 10.27 -1.40 6.62
N ILE A 127 9.93 -2.50 5.97
CA ILE A 127 9.19 -2.55 4.71
C ILE A 127 7.74 -2.90 5.02
N VAL A 128 6.81 -2.04 4.60
CA VAL A 128 5.37 -2.31 4.70
C VAL A 128 4.81 -2.42 3.28
N ASN A 129 4.22 -3.56 2.96
CA ASN A 129 3.63 -3.84 1.67
C ASN A 129 2.10 -3.87 1.76
N LEU A 130 1.40 -3.09 0.93
CA LEU A 130 -0.06 -3.11 0.84
C LEU A 130 -0.51 -4.31 0.01
N GLY A 131 -0.85 -5.39 0.73
CA GLY A 131 -1.56 -6.54 0.20
C GLY A 131 -3.05 -6.24 -0.03
N SER A 132 -3.86 -7.25 0.18
CA SER A 132 -5.33 -7.19 0.23
C SER A 132 -5.85 -8.54 0.67
N ILE A 133 -7.05 -8.59 1.25
CA ILE A 133 -7.77 -9.86 1.41
C ILE A 133 -8.00 -10.58 0.09
N ALA A 134 -8.00 -9.87 -1.04
CA ALA A 134 -8.08 -10.44 -2.39
C ALA A 134 -6.92 -11.40 -2.73
N GLY A 135 -5.76 -11.21 -2.09
CA GLY A 135 -4.62 -12.12 -2.22
C GLY A 135 -4.74 -13.38 -1.35
N ILE A 136 -5.63 -13.36 -0.35
CA ILE A 136 -5.88 -14.46 0.59
C ILE A 136 -7.14 -15.22 0.18
N TRP A 137 -8.22 -14.49 -0.12
CA TRP A 137 -9.51 -15.03 -0.54
C TRP A 137 -9.90 -14.45 -1.90
N PRO A 138 -9.49 -15.09 -3.01
CA PRO A 138 -9.84 -14.66 -4.35
C PRO A 138 -11.36 -14.59 -4.57
N TYR A 139 -11.79 -13.70 -5.44
CA TYR A 139 -13.21 -13.51 -5.74
C TYR A 139 -13.48 -13.42 -7.25
N GLU A 140 -14.71 -13.71 -7.62
CA GLU A 140 -15.19 -13.69 -9.00
C GLU A 140 -14.98 -12.31 -9.65
N LYS A 141 -14.58 -12.28 -10.91
CA LYS A 141 -14.33 -11.05 -11.70
C LYS A 141 -13.23 -10.17 -11.10
N GLY A 142 -12.24 -10.80 -10.49
CA GLY A 142 -11.08 -10.15 -9.91
C GLY A 142 -9.77 -10.88 -10.17
N ALA A 143 -9.73 -11.77 -11.18
CA ALA A 143 -8.63 -12.72 -11.38
C ALA A 143 -7.25 -12.08 -11.34
N VAL A 144 -6.99 -11.05 -12.15
CA VAL A 144 -5.68 -10.41 -12.25
C VAL A 144 -5.35 -9.56 -11.01
N TYR A 145 -6.34 -8.88 -10.45
CA TYR A 145 -6.14 -8.16 -9.19
C TYR A 145 -5.84 -9.13 -8.03
N CYS A 146 -6.58 -10.22 -7.90
CA CYS A 146 -6.32 -11.26 -6.90
C CYS A 146 -4.93 -11.87 -7.10
N LEU A 147 -4.54 -12.18 -8.34
CA LEU A 147 -3.19 -12.62 -8.69
C LEU A 147 -2.14 -11.63 -8.21
N SER A 148 -2.30 -10.33 -8.53
CA SER A 148 -1.34 -9.29 -8.15
C SER A 148 -1.17 -9.19 -6.64
N LYS A 149 -2.28 -9.29 -5.89
CA LYS A 149 -2.24 -9.21 -4.43
C LYS A 149 -1.74 -10.51 -3.79
N ALA A 150 -2.01 -11.68 -4.35
CA ALA A 150 -1.38 -12.93 -3.94
C ALA A 150 0.14 -12.90 -4.15
N ALA A 151 0.60 -12.31 -5.25
CA ALA A 151 2.03 -12.11 -5.51
C ALA A 151 2.68 -11.21 -4.44
N VAL A 152 2.01 -10.13 -3.98
CA VAL A 152 2.51 -9.27 -2.90
C VAL A 152 2.67 -10.05 -1.59
N HIS A 153 1.70 -10.88 -1.20
CA HIS A 153 1.80 -11.73 0.00
C HIS A 153 2.96 -12.73 -0.13
N ALA A 154 3.06 -13.42 -1.27
CA ALA A 154 4.13 -14.39 -1.51
C ALA A 154 5.51 -13.72 -1.49
N PHE A 155 5.66 -12.56 -2.19
CA PHE A 155 6.90 -11.79 -2.20
C PHE A 155 7.30 -11.32 -0.80
N SER A 156 6.36 -10.80 -0.01
CA SER A 156 6.65 -10.30 1.33
C SER A 156 7.19 -11.40 2.24
N ARG A 157 6.58 -12.60 2.19
CA ARG A 157 7.04 -13.76 2.96
C ARG A 157 8.41 -14.24 2.51
N ALA A 158 8.63 -14.39 1.19
CA ALA A 158 9.92 -14.79 0.64
C ALA A 158 11.02 -13.76 0.95
N LEU A 159 10.73 -12.47 0.81
CA LEU A 159 11.67 -11.41 1.16
C LEU A 159 12.07 -11.47 2.64
N ARG A 160 11.13 -11.80 3.53
CA ARG A 160 11.44 -11.95 4.94
C ARG A 160 12.37 -13.14 5.23
N GLU A 161 12.21 -14.25 4.48
CA GLU A 161 13.16 -15.39 4.55
C GLU A 161 14.55 -14.99 4.02
N ASP A 162 14.61 -14.25 2.90
CA ASP A 162 15.86 -13.77 2.32
C ASP A 162 16.62 -12.80 3.27
N LEU A 163 15.86 -12.04 4.08
CA LEU A 163 16.41 -11.08 5.04
C LEU A 163 16.59 -11.66 6.46
N LEU A 164 16.44 -12.97 6.63
CA LEU A 164 16.61 -13.59 7.95
C LEU A 164 18.04 -13.40 8.46
N GLY A 165 18.15 -12.84 9.67
CA GLY A 165 19.44 -12.47 10.27
C GLY A 165 19.86 -11.02 10.00
N GLU A 166 19.16 -10.29 9.11
CA GLU A 166 19.31 -8.86 8.93
C GLU A 166 18.33 -8.07 9.83
N PRO A 167 18.67 -6.86 10.26
CA PRO A 167 17.80 -6.09 11.16
C PRO A 167 16.70 -5.33 10.38
N ILE A 168 16.08 -5.97 9.40
CA ILE A 168 14.99 -5.41 8.57
C ILE A 168 13.70 -6.15 8.88
N ARG A 169 12.63 -5.40 9.13
CA ARG A 169 11.29 -5.94 9.31
C ARG A 169 10.52 -5.88 8.00
N VAL A 170 9.64 -6.85 7.79
CA VAL A 170 8.71 -6.86 6.64
C VAL A 170 7.30 -7.13 7.17
N THR A 171 6.35 -6.25 6.82
CA THR A 171 4.94 -6.38 7.21
C THR A 171 4.06 -6.31 5.97
N THR A 172 3.06 -7.17 5.89
CA THR A 172 1.98 -7.07 4.92
C THR A 172 0.73 -6.53 5.61
N ILE A 173 0.12 -5.50 5.05
CA ILE A 173 -1.21 -5.06 5.47
C ILE A 173 -2.20 -5.54 4.40
N ALA A 174 -3.22 -6.29 4.82
CA ALA A 174 -4.21 -6.90 3.94
C ALA A 174 -5.62 -6.31 4.21
N PRO A 175 -5.95 -5.14 3.63
CA PRO A 175 -7.26 -4.54 3.83
C PRO A 175 -8.36 -5.31 3.10
N GLY A 176 -9.57 -5.22 3.69
CA GLY A 176 -10.82 -5.59 3.04
C GLY A 176 -11.39 -4.45 2.19
N LEU A 177 -12.69 -4.20 2.36
CA LEU A 177 -13.41 -3.15 1.65
C LEU A 177 -13.13 -1.78 2.29
N VAL A 178 -12.27 -0.99 1.65
CA VAL A 178 -11.90 0.36 2.08
C VAL A 178 -12.55 1.40 1.18
N GLU A 179 -13.27 2.35 1.76
CA GLU A 179 -13.85 3.45 0.99
C GLU A 179 -12.77 4.47 0.60
N THR A 180 -12.42 4.50 -0.68
CA THR A 180 -11.41 5.38 -1.27
C THR A 180 -11.71 5.60 -2.76
N ASP A 181 -10.94 6.45 -3.43
CA ASP A 181 -10.99 6.63 -4.88
C ASP A 181 -10.53 5.40 -5.69
N PHE A 182 -10.09 4.34 -5.04
CA PHE A 182 -9.70 3.08 -5.69
C PHE A 182 -10.80 2.51 -6.57
N SER A 183 -12.07 2.56 -6.12
CA SER A 183 -13.20 2.11 -6.92
C SER A 183 -13.46 3.00 -8.13
N LYS A 184 -13.20 4.31 -8.06
CA LYS A 184 -13.29 5.20 -9.23
C LYS A 184 -12.29 4.81 -10.32
N VAL A 185 -11.04 4.53 -9.92
CA VAL A 185 -10.00 4.04 -10.84
C VAL A 185 -10.41 2.71 -11.44
N ARG A 186 -10.88 1.77 -10.62
CA ARG A 186 -11.33 0.45 -11.03
C ARG A 186 -12.41 0.50 -12.10
N PHE A 187 -13.38 1.39 -11.94
CA PHE A 187 -14.49 1.57 -12.87
C PHE A 187 -14.26 2.70 -13.89
N ARG A 188 -12.99 3.08 -14.12
CA ARG A 188 -12.59 4.04 -15.17
C ARG A 188 -13.36 5.38 -15.10
N GLY A 189 -13.64 5.86 -13.88
CA GLY A 189 -14.36 7.12 -13.63
C GLY A 189 -15.88 6.97 -13.57
N ASP A 190 -16.45 5.77 -13.70
CA ASP A 190 -17.88 5.53 -13.48
C ASP A 190 -18.21 5.67 -11.98
N GLU A 191 -18.61 6.88 -11.58
CA GLU A 191 -18.89 7.20 -10.19
C GLU A 191 -20.08 6.42 -9.61
N ALA A 192 -21.06 6.08 -10.44
CA ALA A 192 -22.24 5.33 -10.00
C ALA A 192 -21.83 3.91 -9.59
N LYS A 193 -21.05 3.22 -10.43
CA LYS A 193 -20.51 1.90 -10.11
C LYS A 193 -19.54 1.95 -8.92
N ALA A 194 -18.71 2.98 -8.84
CA ALA A 194 -17.77 3.15 -7.73
C ALA A 194 -18.50 3.31 -6.39
N ARG A 195 -19.56 4.12 -6.34
CA ARG A 195 -20.39 4.33 -5.17
C ARG A 195 -21.17 3.08 -4.76
N ALA A 196 -21.75 2.37 -5.72
CA ALA A 196 -22.51 1.15 -5.47
C ALA A 196 -21.71 0.03 -4.77
N VAL A 197 -20.37 0.09 -4.80
CA VAL A 197 -19.52 -0.86 -4.05
C VAL A 197 -19.74 -0.71 -2.54
N TYR A 198 -19.91 0.51 -2.07
CA TYR A 198 -19.95 0.89 -0.65
C TYR A 198 -21.37 1.08 -0.13
N GLU A 199 -22.32 1.40 -1.00
CA GLU A 199 -23.74 1.53 -0.64
C GLU A 199 -24.24 0.23 -0.01
N THR A 200 -25.11 0.37 0.99
CA THR A 200 -25.76 -0.75 1.67
C THR A 200 -24.82 -1.68 2.48
N VAL A 201 -23.55 -1.34 2.67
CA VAL A 201 -22.70 -2.11 3.62
C VAL A 201 -23.22 -1.85 5.03
N GLY A 202 -23.71 -2.94 5.67
CA GLY A 202 -24.31 -2.86 7.00
C GLY A 202 -23.30 -2.71 8.14
N LEU A 203 -23.79 -2.66 9.38
CA LEU A 203 -22.96 -2.68 10.60
C LEU A 203 -21.88 -1.58 10.65
N GLY A 204 -22.20 -0.37 10.20
CA GLY A 204 -21.29 0.78 10.27
C GLY A 204 -20.53 1.09 8.98
N GLY A 205 -20.77 0.33 7.91
CA GLY A 205 -20.20 0.62 6.60
C GLY A 205 -18.84 -0.05 6.30
N PRO A 206 -18.18 0.37 5.22
CA PRO A 206 -16.80 -0.04 4.91
C PRO A 206 -15.80 0.54 5.91
N ILE A 207 -14.58 0.03 5.93
CA ILE A 207 -13.49 0.72 6.63
C ILE A 207 -12.98 1.90 5.80
N HIS A 208 -12.34 2.85 6.48
CA HIS A 208 -11.77 4.05 5.88
C HIS A 208 -10.26 3.93 5.71
N ALA A 209 -9.68 4.84 4.94
CA ALA A 209 -8.23 4.86 4.70
C ALA A 209 -7.43 5.04 6.00
N GLU A 210 -7.98 5.78 6.96
CA GLU A 210 -7.42 6.02 8.28
C GLU A 210 -7.30 4.73 9.10
N ASP A 211 -8.29 3.83 9.06
CA ASP A 211 -8.24 2.54 9.77
C ASP A 211 -7.06 1.67 9.28
N VAL A 212 -6.77 1.75 7.98
CA VAL A 212 -5.61 1.04 7.40
C VAL A 212 -4.30 1.74 7.76
N ALA A 213 -4.27 3.07 7.77
CA ALA A 213 -3.10 3.85 8.16
C ALA A 213 -2.75 3.63 9.64
N ASP A 214 -3.73 3.47 10.51
CA ASP A 214 -3.53 3.12 11.92
C ASP A 214 -2.89 1.74 12.09
N CYS A 215 -3.28 0.75 11.26
CA CYS A 215 -2.64 -0.56 11.23
C CYS A 215 -1.16 -0.46 10.77
N ILE A 216 -0.86 0.41 9.81
CA ILE A 216 0.51 0.67 9.36
C ILE A 216 1.30 1.32 10.50
N ALA A 217 0.78 2.38 11.11
CA ALA A 217 1.40 3.06 12.25
C ALA A 217 1.64 2.09 13.42
N PHE A 218 0.65 1.25 13.74
CA PHE A 218 0.81 0.19 14.74
C PHE A 218 2.00 -0.71 14.41
N ALA A 219 2.12 -1.22 13.20
CA ALA A 219 3.19 -2.15 12.83
C ALA A 219 4.59 -1.50 12.96
N VAL A 220 4.74 -0.27 12.44
CA VAL A 220 6.05 0.39 12.38
C VAL A 220 6.52 0.92 13.73
N THR A 221 5.60 1.18 14.67
CA THR A 221 5.91 1.64 16.04
C THR A 221 6.21 0.52 17.03
N ARG A 222 6.17 -0.76 16.62
CA ARG A 222 6.55 -1.87 17.50
C ARG A 222 8.05 -1.84 17.81
N ALA A 223 8.43 -2.45 18.94
CA ALA A 223 9.82 -2.55 19.34
C ALA A 223 10.66 -3.19 18.22
N PRO A 224 11.95 -2.79 18.04
CA PRO A 224 12.76 -3.20 16.90
C PRO A 224 12.93 -4.72 16.71
N HIS A 225 12.84 -5.50 17.78
CA HIS A 225 12.93 -6.97 17.74
C HIS A 225 11.59 -7.67 17.42
N VAL A 226 10.51 -6.89 17.25
CA VAL A 226 9.16 -7.41 16.93
C VAL A 226 8.86 -7.16 15.46
N ASN A 227 8.67 -8.23 14.70
CA ASN A 227 8.11 -8.15 13.36
C ASN A 227 6.63 -8.52 13.41
N VAL A 228 5.77 -7.58 13.04
CA VAL A 228 4.36 -7.88 12.75
C VAL A 228 4.31 -8.40 11.33
N ASP A 229 4.04 -9.68 11.16
CA ASP A 229 4.17 -10.32 9.86
C ASP A 229 3.06 -9.92 8.89
N GLU A 230 1.82 -10.01 9.36
CA GLU A 230 0.64 -9.67 8.58
C GLU A 230 -0.48 -9.10 9.45
N ILE A 231 -1.17 -8.08 8.95
CA ILE A 231 -2.40 -7.56 9.54
C ILE A 231 -3.51 -7.63 8.49
N VAL A 232 -4.53 -8.43 8.78
CA VAL A 232 -5.77 -8.47 8.01
C VAL A 232 -6.79 -7.58 8.71
N VAL A 233 -7.28 -6.55 8.02
CA VAL A 233 -8.26 -5.60 8.56
C VAL A 233 -9.47 -5.50 7.63
N MET A 234 -10.66 -5.72 8.17
CA MET A 234 -11.91 -5.75 7.40
C MET A 234 -12.99 -4.97 8.12
N ALA A 235 -13.99 -4.50 7.36
CA ALA A 235 -15.23 -3.99 7.93
C ALA A 235 -15.89 -5.05 8.81
N LEU A 236 -16.59 -4.65 9.87
CA LEU A 236 -17.33 -5.56 10.73
C LEU A 236 -18.36 -6.39 9.94
N ALA A 237 -18.93 -5.78 8.89
CA ALA A 237 -19.88 -6.40 7.98
C ALA A 237 -19.24 -7.39 6.99
N GLN A 238 -17.91 -7.53 6.94
CA GLN A 238 -17.19 -8.30 5.92
C GLN A 238 -16.45 -9.49 6.52
N SER A 239 -16.54 -10.66 5.91
CA SER A 239 -15.79 -11.87 6.33
C SER A 239 -14.93 -12.48 5.20
N SER A 240 -15.06 -12.02 3.96
CA SER A 240 -14.22 -12.43 2.83
C SER A 240 -14.33 -11.42 1.69
N GLY A 241 -13.68 -11.67 0.55
CA GLY A 241 -13.78 -10.81 -0.64
C GLY A 241 -15.19 -10.64 -1.20
N THR A 242 -16.10 -11.57 -0.93
CA THR A 242 -17.47 -11.59 -1.47
C THR A 242 -18.56 -11.60 -0.41
N ARG A 243 -18.23 -11.99 0.81
CA ARG A 243 -19.22 -12.15 1.87
C ARG A 243 -19.30 -10.90 2.73
N ILE A 244 -20.30 -10.09 2.43
CA ILE A 244 -20.55 -8.80 3.08
C ILE A 244 -22.03 -8.74 3.46
N VAL A 245 -22.32 -8.36 4.71
CA VAL A 245 -23.69 -8.05 5.14
C VAL A 245 -24.10 -6.72 4.52
N ARG A 246 -25.26 -6.71 3.86
CA ARG A 246 -25.84 -5.51 3.24
C ARG A 246 -27.23 -5.25 3.82
N GLU A 247 -27.57 -3.98 3.99
CA GLU A 247 -28.86 -3.46 4.46
C GLU A 247 -29.69 -2.92 3.30
#